data_32edb7b0c030093cf5403b651b9b6645
#
_entry.id   32edb7b0c030093cf5403b651b9b6645
#
_cell.length_a   1.000
_cell.length_b   1.000
_cell.length_c   1.000
_cell.angle_alpha   90.00
_cell.angle_beta   90.00
_cell.angle_gamma   90.00
#
_symmetry.space_group_name_H-M   'P 1'
#
loop_
_entity.id
_entity.type
_entity.pdbx_description
1 polymer ?
#
loop_
_entity_poly.entity_id
_entity_poly.type
_entity_poly.pdbx_seq_one_letter_code
_entity_poly.pdbx_strand_id
1 'polypeptide(L)'
;MNILDLDKLRQQLNILAAPLMWALSSIPQISNYGRTAKEFSEVNDSLLVPYGIAFSIWLPIFVGCIGYSIIQGFKVNRKRRIYRKIGWYTGIGFLGVCMWSIFSAWGTPRVSLLGTAIIFIPTVFCLTKSMIILSDNSASLDASEKFWVFIPVSLIAGWTSLAIFLNWAPIASIAFGTSLYDVTTNILVLVLALIWAANITYKSSGNLVFSFAILWGLSWLIVDFINSNNVNTSLGYTTILGIFLIIFITYASRSSTKKIEEKETKIIK
;
A
#
# COMPACT_ATOMS: atom_id res chain seq x y z
N MET A 1 28.17 14.34 -9.59
CA MET A 1 27.86 12.89 -9.62
C MET A 1 27.35 12.54 -11.02
N ASN A 2 27.96 11.56 -11.70
CA ASN A 2 27.61 11.19 -13.07
C ASN A 2 26.23 10.46 -13.07
N ILE A 3 25.45 10.55 -14.17
CA ILE A 3 24.14 9.86 -14.31
C ILE A 3 24.26 8.34 -14.06
N LEU A 4 25.38 7.73 -14.46
CA LEU A 4 25.65 6.32 -14.23
C LEU A 4 25.82 5.97 -12.74
N ASP A 5 26.34 6.90 -11.94
CA ASP A 5 26.47 6.73 -10.48
C ASP A 5 25.11 6.82 -9.79
N LEU A 6 24.25 7.73 -10.26
CA LEU A 6 22.86 7.84 -9.78
C LEU A 6 22.04 6.58 -10.07
N ASP A 7 22.17 6.02 -11.27
CA ASP A 7 21.50 4.77 -11.63
C ASP A 7 21.97 3.59 -10.78
N LYS A 8 23.27 3.53 -10.44
CA LYS A 8 23.83 2.51 -9.56
C LYS A 8 23.32 2.68 -8.13
N LEU A 9 23.32 3.91 -7.60
CA LEU A 9 22.83 4.22 -6.27
C LEU A 9 21.35 3.87 -6.14
N ARG A 10 20.52 4.20 -7.12
CA ARG A 10 19.10 3.82 -7.18
C ARG A 10 18.91 2.30 -7.11
N GLN A 11 19.71 1.52 -7.87
CA GLN A 11 19.67 0.06 -7.81
C GLN A 11 20.05 -0.46 -6.44
N GLN A 12 21.14 0.05 -5.86
CA GLN A 12 21.63 -0.34 -4.54
C GLN A 12 20.61 -0.04 -3.45
N LEU A 13 19.95 1.12 -3.51
CA LEU A 13 18.90 1.49 -2.58
C LEU A 13 17.78 0.43 -2.54
N ASN A 14 17.26 0.02 -3.70
CA ASN A 14 16.19 -0.98 -3.74
C ASN A 14 16.67 -2.38 -3.33
N ILE A 15 17.90 -2.78 -3.73
CA ILE A 15 18.49 -4.08 -3.35
C ILE A 15 18.64 -4.20 -1.83
N LEU A 16 18.99 -3.11 -1.15
CA LEU A 16 19.15 -3.10 0.30
C LEU A 16 17.82 -2.92 1.04
N ALA A 17 16.99 -1.99 0.58
CA ALA A 17 15.76 -1.62 1.30
C ALA A 17 14.69 -2.73 1.26
N ALA A 18 14.53 -3.46 0.15
CA ALA A 18 13.50 -4.50 0.06
C ALA A 18 13.71 -5.69 1.03
N PRO A 19 14.89 -6.34 1.10
CA PRO A 19 15.12 -7.38 2.09
C PRO A 19 15.17 -6.83 3.53
N LEU A 20 15.67 -5.59 3.73
CA LEU A 20 15.69 -4.94 5.05
C LEU A 20 14.25 -4.71 5.57
N MET A 21 13.33 -4.32 4.70
CA MET A 21 11.92 -4.16 5.03
C MET A 21 11.32 -5.47 5.59
N TRP A 22 11.61 -6.61 4.95
CA TRP A 22 11.16 -7.91 5.44
C TRP A 22 11.87 -8.29 6.76
N ALA A 23 13.18 -8.14 6.82
CA ALA A 23 13.96 -8.47 8.03
C ALA A 23 13.44 -7.70 9.26
N LEU A 24 13.29 -6.37 9.16
CA LEU A 24 12.80 -5.54 10.26
C LEU A 24 11.38 -5.91 10.70
N SER A 25 10.50 -6.23 9.75
CA SER A 25 9.13 -6.65 10.06
C SER A 25 9.05 -8.06 10.67
N SER A 26 10.06 -8.92 10.43
CA SER A 26 10.08 -10.30 10.91
C SER A 26 10.74 -10.46 12.29
N ILE A 27 11.62 -9.52 12.69
CA ILE A 27 12.32 -9.59 13.98
C ILE A 27 11.35 -9.79 15.16
N PRO A 28 10.26 -9.01 15.33
CA PRO A 28 9.34 -9.20 16.45
C PRO A 28 8.71 -10.60 16.49
N GLN A 29 8.42 -11.17 15.31
CA GLN A 29 7.81 -12.51 15.22
C GLN A 29 8.76 -13.64 15.59
N ILE A 30 10.07 -13.48 15.30
CA ILE A 30 11.07 -14.53 15.48
C ILE A 30 11.72 -14.46 16.88
N SER A 31 11.99 -13.23 17.34
CA SER A 31 12.75 -12.99 18.57
C SER A 31 11.91 -12.69 19.80
N ASN A 32 10.61 -12.50 19.64
CA ASN A 32 9.70 -11.95 20.66
C ASN A 32 10.18 -10.60 21.25
N TYR A 33 11.02 -9.87 20.49
CA TYR A 33 11.52 -8.56 20.88
C TYR A 33 10.92 -7.47 19.99
N GLY A 34 10.09 -6.62 20.56
CA GLY A 34 9.30 -5.63 19.85
C GLY A 34 7.87 -6.11 19.58
N ARG A 35 7.09 -5.28 18.87
CA ARG A 35 5.69 -5.56 18.49
C ARG A 35 5.61 -5.94 17.02
N THR A 36 4.86 -6.96 16.70
CA THR A 36 4.46 -7.29 15.32
C THR A 36 3.52 -6.20 14.78
N ALA A 37 3.32 -6.15 13.46
CA ALA A 37 2.36 -5.24 12.84
C ALA A 37 0.93 -5.44 13.37
N LYS A 38 0.55 -6.68 13.67
CA LYS A 38 -0.73 -7.03 14.28
C LYS A 38 -0.83 -6.46 15.71
N GLU A 39 0.14 -6.78 16.57
CA GLU A 39 0.16 -6.28 17.96
C GLU A 39 0.23 -4.74 18.04
N PHE A 40 0.97 -4.10 17.13
CA PHE A 40 0.97 -2.64 17.03
C PHE A 40 -0.44 -2.09 16.73
N SER A 41 -1.17 -2.73 15.81
CA SER A 41 -2.54 -2.33 15.48
C SER A 41 -3.51 -2.58 16.63
N GLU A 42 -3.35 -3.67 17.37
CA GLU A 42 -4.16 -3.99 18.54
C GLU A 42 -3.92 -3.03 19.74
N VAL A 43 -2.66 -2.56 19.92
CA VAL A 43 -2.34 -1.56 20.97
C VAL A 43 -2.93 -0.17 20.65
N ASN A 44 -3.01 0.17 19.36
CA ASN A 44 -3.59 1.43 18.89
C ASN A 44 -5.03 1.20 18.35
N ASP A 45 -5.74 0.30 18.99
CA ASP A 45 -7.01 -0.24 18.54
C ASP A 45 -8.03 0.87 18.26
N SER A 46 -8.65 0.75 17.08
CA SER A 46 -9.76 1.56 16.63
C SER A 46 -10.74 0.66 15.87
N LEU A 47 -11.95 1.14 15.61
CA LEU A 47 -12.94 0.37 14.83
C LEU A 47 -12.50 0.07 13.38
N LEU A 48 -11.36 0.59 12.91
CA LEU A 48 -10.83 0.35 11.58
C LEU A 48 -9.73 -0.72 11.52
N VAL A 49 -9.36 -1.33 12.63
CA VAL A 49 -8.37 -2.41 12.64
C VAL A 49 -8.98 -3.67 12.03
N PRO A 50 -8.44 -4.19 10.91
CA PRO A 50 -9.00 -5.37 10.29
C PRO A 50 -8.62 -6.64 11.06
N TYR A 51 -9.41 -7.69 10.92
CA TYR A 51 -9.13 -9.01 11.51
C TYR A 51 -7.72 -9.48 11.19
N GLY A 52 -7.03 -10.06 12.17
CA GLY A 52 -5.59 -10.32 12.16
C GLY A 52 -5.04 -11.03 10.92
N ILE A 53 -5.83 -11.88 10.23
CA ILE A 53 -5.44 -12.53 8.97
C ILE A 53 -5.16 -11.52 7.85
N ALA A 54 -5.73 -10.31 7.90
CA ALA A 54 -5.45 -9.25 6.93
C ALA A 54 -3.95 -8.99 6.75
N PHE A 55 -3.18 -9.08 7.84
CA PHE A 55 -1.74 -8.83 7.83
C PHE A 55 -0.91 -9.89 7.10
N SER A 56 -1.49 -11.06 6.76
CA SER A 56 -0.81 -12.08 5.95
C SER A 56 -0.44 -11.59 4.55
N ILE A 57 -1.08 -10.53 4.04
CA ILE A 57 -0.74 -9.88 2.78
C ILE A 57 0.72 -9.37 2.73
N TRP A 58 1.34 -9.11 3.90
CA TRP A 58 2.74 -8.71 3.93
C TRP A 58 3.69 -9.77 3.35
N LEU A 59 3.37 -11.07 3.49
CA LEU A 59 4.23 -12.13 2.96
C LEU A 59 4.40 -12.04 1.43
N PRO A 60 3.34 -12.07 0.60
CA PRO A 60 3.49 -11.89 -0.85
C PRO A 60 4.05 -10.51 -1.22
N ILE A 61 3.80 -9.45 -0.45
CA ILE A 61 4.42 -8.14 -0.65
C ILE A 61 5.93 -8.23 -0.50
N PHE A 62 6.44 -8.79 0.60
CA PHE A 62 7.89 -8.89 0.85
C PHE A 62 8.58 -9.75 -0.20
N VAL A 63 8.05 -10.94 -0.49
CA VAL A 63 8.60 -11.84 -1.53
C VAL A 63 8.65 -11.13 -2.88
N GLY A 64 7.55 -10.49 -3.28
CA GLY A 64 7.47 -9.79 -4.54
C GLY A 64 8.41 -8.57 -4.62
N CYS A 65 8.54 -7.77 -3.55
CA CYS A 65 9.44 -6.62 -3.51
C CYS A 65 10.93 -7.04 -3.54
N ILE A 66 11.28 -8.17 -2.93
CA ILE A 66 12.63 -8.74 -3.06
C ILE A 66 12.85 -9.19 -4.51
N GLY A 67 11.91 -9.90 -5.13
CA GLY A 67 11.98 -10.26 -6.54
C GLY A 67 12.17 -9.04 -7.46
N TYR A 68 11.39 -7.97 -7.23
CA TYR A 68 11.57 -6.69 -7.90
C TYR A 68 12.99 -6.14 -7.72
N SER A 69 13.50 -6.13 -6.49
CA SER A 69 14.82 -5.58 -6.18
C SER A 69 15.94 -6.33 -6.89
N ILE A 70 15.83 -7.64 -7.01
CA ILE A 70 16.77 -8.50 -7.74
C ILE A 70 16.73 -8.19 -9.24
N ILE A 71 15.53 -8.19 -9.84
CA ILE A 71 15.40 -7.96 -11.29
C ILE A 71 15.88 -6.56 -11.68
N GLN A 72 15.46 -5.52 -10.97
CA GLN A 72 15.95 -4.16 -11.27
C GLN A 72 17.46 -4.01 -10.99
N GLY A 73 18.05 -4.86 -10.16
CA GLY A 73 19.47 -4.88 -9.82
C GLY A 73 20.40 -5.35 -10.94
N PHE A 74 19.89 -6.13 -11.90
CA PHE A 74 20.71 -6.58 -13.03
C PHE A 74 21.26 -5.41 -13.84
N LYS A 75 22.53 -5.53 -14.29
CA LYS A 75 23.23 -4.49 -15.07
C LYS A 75 22.46 -4.10 -16.34
N VAL A 76 21.81 -5.06 -17.01
CA VAL A 76 21.00 -4.85 -18.22
C VAL A 76 19.80 -3.91 -17.95
N ASN A 77 19.23 -3.97 -16.75
CA ASN A 77 18.06 -3.19 -16.36
C ASN A 77 18.42 -1.78 -15.84
N ARG A 78 19.71 -1.50 -15.60
CA ARG A 78 20.17 -0.23 -15.02
C ARG A 78 19.69 0.99 -15.79
N LYS A 79 19.75 0.94 -17.13
CA LYS A 79 19.42 2.07 -18.03
C LYS A 79 17.99 1.98 -18.58
N ARG A 80 17.21 0.93 -18.29
CA ARG A 80 15.84 0.81 -18.79
C ARG A 80 14.98 1.95 -18.24
N ARG A 81 14.21 2.58 -19.14
CA ARG A 81 13.42 3.78 -18.86
C ARG A 81 12.45 3.58 -17.69
N ILE A 82 11.80 2.41 -17.62
CA ILE A 82 10.82 2.12 -16.58
C ILE A 82 11.46 2.11 -15.18
N TYR A 83 12.61 1.43 -15.01
CA TYR A 83 13.30 1.40 -13.72
C TYR A 83 13.88 2.77 -13.31
N ARG A 84 14.27 3.62 -14.27
CA ARG A 84 14.68 5.00 -13.99
C ARG A 84 13.51 5.84 -13.48
N LYS A 85 12.30 5.63 -14.05
CA LYS A 85 11.11 6.38 -13.66
C LYS A 85 10.61 6.03 -12.26
N ILE A 86 10.66 4.74 -11.88
CA ILE A 86 10.04 4.26 -10.63
C ILE A 86 11.04 4.04 -9.49
N GLY A 87 12.30 3.75 -9.80
CA GLY A 87 13.23 3.16 -8.85
C GLY A 87 13.62 4.05 -7.66
N TRP A 88 13.58 5.38 -7.80
CA TRP A 88 13.72 6.26 -6.66
C TRP A 88 12.48 6.27 -5.79
N TYR A 89 11.30 6.27 -6.37
CA TYR A 89 10.03 6.20 -5.63
C TYR A 89 9.90 4.86 -4.88
N THR A 90 10.21 3.74 -5.52
CA THR A 90 10.17 2.44 -4.85
C THR A 90 11.20 2.35 -3.72
N GLY A 91 12.43 2.81 -3.95
CA GLY A 91 13.48 2.80 -2.93
C GLY A 91 13.13 3.64 -1.70
N ILE A 92 12.61 4.87 -1.90
CA ILE A 92 12.13 5.73 -0.81
C ILE A 92 10.92 5.09 -0.11
N GLY A 93 9.98 4.51 -0.87
CA GLY A 93 8.83 3.81 -0.32
C GLY A 93 9.23 2.61 0.55
N PHE A 94 10.20 1.81 0.12
CA PHE A 94 10.70 0.68 0.89
C PHE A 94 11.43 1.13 2.17
N LEU A 95 12.26 2.19 2.10
CA LEU A 95 12.84 2.80 3.31
C LEU A 95 11.77 3.32 4.26
N GLY A 96 10.70 3.90 3.72
CA GLY A 96 9.56 4.34 4.53
C GLY A 96 8.90 3.19 5.29
N VAL A 97 8.73 2.02 4.65
CA VAL A 97 8.24 0.81 5.35
C VAL A 97 9.26 0.31 6.38
N CYS A 98 10.58 0.36 6.10
CA CYS A 98 11.60 0.06 7.11
C CYS A 98 11.45 0.95 8.35
N MET A 99 11.31 2.25 8.16
CA MET A 99 11.12 3.21 9.25
C MET A 99 9.81 2.98 9.99
N TRP A 100 8.73 2.69 9.26
CA TRP A 100 7.46 2.30 9.86
C TRP A 100 7.61 1.06 10.75
N SER A 101 8.32 0.02 10.28
CA SER A 101 8.59 -1.19 11.07
C SER A 101 9.37 -0.89 12.35
N ILE A 102 10.36 0.01 12.28
CA ILE A 102 11.13 0.44 13.45
C ILE A 102 10.23 1.16 14.46
N PHE A 103 9.44 2.14 14.01
CA PHE A 103 8.56 2.90 14.90
C PHE A 103 7.46 2.03 15.51
N SER A 104 6.83 1.16 14.72
CA SER A 104 5.79 0.27 15.21
C SER A 104 6.30 -0.76 16.21
N ALA A 105 7.45 -1.37 15.94
CA ALA A 105 8.00 -2.43 16.76
C ALA A 105 8.62 -1.92 18.06
N TRP A 106 9.41 -0.86 18.03
CA TRP A 106 10.26 -0.47 19.14
C TRP A 106 10.04 0.98 19.64
N GLY A 107 9.16 1.74 19.02
CA GLY A 107 8.83 3.09 19.46
C GLY A 107 8.13 3.10 20.82
N THR A 108 8.38 4.12 21.64
CA THR A 108 7.50 4.42 22.78
C THR A 108 6.08 4.70 22.26
N PRO A 109 5.02 4.59 23.07
CA PRO A 109 3.64 4.74 22.58
C PRO A 109 3.43 5.99 21.72
N ARG A 110 3.94 7.13 22.15
CA ARG A 110 3.82 8.40 21.42
C ARG A 110 4.66 8.41 20.12
N VAL A 111 5.89 7.92 20.16
CA VAL A 111 6.78 7.84 19.00
C VAL A 111 6.24 6.84 17.98
N SER A 112 5.73 5.73 18.46
CA SER A 112 5.11 4.70 17.63
C SER A 112 3.90 5.24 16.88
N LEU A 113 2.97 5.90 17.59
CA LEU A 113 1.75 6.45 17.00
C LEU A 113 2.06 7.54 15.96
N LEU A 114 2.80 8.58 16.35
CA LEU A 114 3.09 9.71 15.48
C LEU A 114 4.10 9.37 14.39
N GLY A 115 5.14 8.59 14.72
CA GLY A 115 6.19 8.21 13.78
C GLY A 115 5.65 7.38 12.62
N THR A 116 4.80 6.39 12.91
CA THR A 116 4.18 5.54 11.87
C THR A 116 3.24 6.33 10.98
N ALA A 117 2.44 7.23 11.53
CA ALA A 117 1.51 8.05 10.77
C ALA A 117 2.23 9.05 9.86
N ILE A 118 3.27 9.72 10.36
CA ILE A 118 4.02 10.74 9.60
C ILE A 118 4.84 10.08 8.49
N ILE A 119 5.57 9.00 8.79
CA ILE A 119 6.42 8.34 7.77
C ILE A 119 5.61 7.72 6.63
N PHE A 120 4.36 7.32 6.88
CA PHE A 120 3.52 6.78 5.82
C PHE A 120 3.07 7.82 4.80
N ILE A 121 3.08 9.11 5.09
CA ILE A 121 2.73 10.15 4.11
C ILE A 121 3.66 10.09 2.89
N PRO A 122 4.98 10.30 2.99
CA PRO A 122 5.88 10.18 1.85
C PRO A 122 5.96 8.74 1.31
N THR A 123 5.81 7.72 2.17
CA THR A 123 5.83 6.32 1.77
C THR A 123 4.71 6.01 0.78
N VAL A 124 3.46 6.31 1.13
CA VAL A 124 2.29 6.07 0.28
C VAL A 124 2.35 6.92 -0.99
N PHE A 125 2.78 8.18 -0.90
CA PHE A 125 2.99 9.01 -2.07
C PHE A 125 3.97 8.38 -3.06
N CYS A 126 5.13 7.93 -2.60
CA CYS A 126 6.14 7.32 -3.46
C CYS A 126 5.66 5.99 -4.06
N LEU A 127 5.06 5.11 -3.26
CA LEU A 127 4.58 3.81 -3.74
C LEU A 127 3.42 3.95 -4.73
N THR A 128 2.45 4.81 -4.47
CA THR A 128 1.34 5.07 -5.40
C THR A 128 1.82 5.75 -6.68
N LYS A 129 2.78 6.67 -6.59
CA LYS A 129 3.37 7.30 -7.77
C LYS A 129 4.09 6.28 -8.67
N SER A 130 4.88 5.38 -8.08
CA SER A 130 5.55 4.31 -8.84
C SER A 130 4.54 3.36 -9.50
N MET A 131 3.48 2.99 -8.80
CA MET A 131 2.41 2.13 -9.30
C MET A 131 1.64 2.79 -10.46
N ILE A 132 1.28 4.08 -10.36
CA ILE A 132 0.62 4.81 -11.46
C ILE A 132 1.52 4.84 -12.69
N ILE A 133 2.82 5.16 -12.54
CA ILE A 133 3.78 5.13 -13.66
C ILE A 133 3.83 3.73 -14.31
N LEU A 134 3.80 2.67 -13.52
CA LEU A 134 3.77 1.30 -14.05
C LEU A 134 2.46 1.00 -14.78
N SER A 135 1.32 1.46 -14.26
CA SER A 135 0.02 1.29 -14.90
C SER A 135 -0.04 1.97 -16.27
N ASP A 136 0.45 3.21 -16.36
CA ASP A 136 0.54 3.99 -17.61
C ASP A 136 1.48 3.35 -18.65
N ASN A 137 2.43 2.54 -18.22
CA ASN A 137 3.39 1.88 -19.10
C ASN A 137 3.18 0.35 -19.19
N SER A 138 2.03 -0.15 -18.72
CA SER A 138 1.75 -1.60 -18.57
C SER A 138 1.83 -2.39 -19.89
N ALA A 139 1.47 -1.78 -21.01
CA ALA A 139 1.56 -2.39 -22.33
C ALA A 139 3.03 -2.65 -22.78
N SER A 140 3.99 -1.87 -22.28
CA SER A 140 5.42 -2.01 -22.61
C SER A 140 6.18 -2.97 -21.70
N LEU A 141 5.53 -3.53 -20.68
CA LEU A 141 6.13 -4.48 -19.74
C LEU A 141 6.08 -5.89 -20.29
N ASP A 142 7.22 -6.61 -20.24
CA ASP A 142 7.24 -8.03 -20.52
C ASP A 142 6.60 -8.87 -19.38
N ALA A 143 6.45 -10.18 -19.59
CA ALA A 143 5.80 -11.08 -18.64
C ALA A 143 6.53 -11.11 -17.28
N SER A 144 7.86 -11.09 -17.29
CA SER A 144 8.68 -11.06 -16.07
C SER A 144 8.50 -9.75 -15.31
N GLU A 145 8.47 -8.61 -16.01
CA GLU A 145 8.22 -7.30 -15.41
C GLU A 145 6.79 -7.17 -14.88
N LYS A 146 5.81 -7.75 -15.57
CA LYS A 146 4.43 -7.80 -15.03
C LYS A 146 4.38 -8.56 -13.72
N PHE A 147 5.06 -9.70 -13.64
CA PHE A 147 5.02 -10.55 -12.45
C PHE A 147 5.88 -9.97 -11.30
N TRP A 148 7.14 -9.61 -11.57
CA TRP A 148 8.09 -9.23 -10.52
C TRP A 148 8.21 -7.73 -10.25
N VAL A 149 7.60 -6.88 -11.09
CA VAL A 149 7.66 -5.43 -10.92
C VAL A 149 6.26 -4.86 -10.71
N PHE A 150 5.36 -5.07 -11.68
CA PHE A 150 4.03 -4.48 -11.65
C PHE A 150 3.19 -5.01 -10.48
N ILE A 151 3.13 -6.34 -10.30
CA ILE A 151 2.32 -6.95 -9.23
C ILE A 151 2.80 -6.50 -7.84
N PRO A 152 4.07 -6.70 -7.43
CA PRO A 152 4.46 -6.36 -6.06
C PRO A 152 4.41 -4.86 -5.76
N VAL A 153 4.77 -3.99 -6.71
CA VAL A 153 4.67 -2.53 -6.50
C VAL A 153 3.21 -2.09 -6.39
N SER A 154 2.30 -2.70 -7.15
CA SER A 154 0.87 -2.41 -7.05
C SER A 154 0.27 -2.94 -5.74
N LEU A 155 0.70 -4.12 -5.30
CA LEU A 155 0.21 -4.75 -4.07
C LEU A 155 0.62 -3.93 -2.83
N ILE A 156 1.90 -3.55 -2.73
CA ILE A 156 2.37 -2.73 -1.60
C ILE A 156 1.75 -1.32 -1.63
N ALA A 157 1.58 -0.71 -2.80
CA ALA A 157 0.92 0.58 -2.93
C ALA A 157 -0.54 0.53 -2.47
N GLY A 158 -1.27 -0.53 -2.81
CA GLY A 158 -2.66 -0.73 -2.37
C GLY A 158 -2.76 -0.95 -0.87
N TRP A 159 -1.98 -1.87 -0.32
CA TRP A 159 -1.99 -2.16 1.10
C TRP A 159 -1.61 -0.94 1.96
N THR A 160 -0.53 -0.24 1.62
CA THR A 160 -0.12 0.96 2.35
C THR A 160 -1.09 2.12 2.20
N SER A 161 -1.80 2.22 1.08
CA SER A 161 -2.86 3.22 0.85
C SER A 161 -4.05 3.06 1.79
N LEU A 162 -4.36 1.85 2.25
CA LEU A 162 -5.36 1.61 3.28
C LEU A 162 -4.75 1.78 4.68
N ALA A 163 -3.56 1.21 4.89
CA ALA A 163 -2.89 1.18 6.19
C ALA A 163 -2.55 2.59 6.73
N ILE A 164 -2.33 3.60 5.87
CA ILE A 164 -2.09 4.97 6.33
C ILE A 164 -3.28 5.50 7.15
N PHE A 165 -4.50 5.22 6.73
CA PHE A 165 -5.69 5.68 7.44
C PHE A 165 -5.89 4.94 8.76
N LEU A 166 -5.50 3.66 8.85
CA LEU A 166 -5.45 2.90 10.12
C LEU A 166 -4.51 3.56 11.14
N ASN A 167 -3.35 4.06 10.68
CA ASN A 167 -2.42 4.78 11.56
C ASN A 167 -2.95 6.19 11.96
N TRP A 168 -3.77 6.81 11.11
CA TRP A 168 -4.34 8.13 11.39
C TRP A 168 -5.64 8.09 12.20
N ALA A 169 -6.35 6.95 12.25
CA ALA A 169 -7.61 6.84 12.99
C ALA A 169 -7.48 7.17 14.50
N PRO A 170 -6.51 6.59 15.24
CA PRO A 170 -6.32 6.95 16.64
C PRO A 170 -5.91 8.42 16.83
N ILE A 171 -5.12 8.98 15.90
CA ILE A 171 -4.71 10.39 15.93
C ILE A 171 -5.92 11.32 15.73
N ALA A 172 -6.82 10.97 14.79
CA ALA A 172 -8.05 11.72 14.56
C ALA A 172 -8.95 11.72 15.81
N SER A 173 -9.12 10.57 16.46
CA SER A 173 -9.88 10.47 17.71
C SER A 173 -9.29 11.35 18.81
N ILE A 174 -7.97 11.34 18.99
CA ILE A 174 -7.29 12.21 19.97
C ILE A 174 -7.47 13.69 19.59
N ALA A 175 -7.31 14.05 18.33
CA ALA A 175 -7.43 15.44 17.88
C ALA A 175 -8.84 16.00 18.02
N PHE A 176 -9.86 15.17 17.83
CA PHE A 176 -11.27 15.56 18.03
C PHE A 176 -11.74 15.40 19.49
N GLY A 177 -10.91 14.89 20.39
CA GLY A 177 -11.29 14.64 21.77
C GLY A 177 -12.35 13.55 21.93
N THR A 178 -12.38 12.58 20.98
CA THR A 178 -13.33 11.47 20.99
C THR A 178 -12.66 10.16 21.46
N SER A 179 -13.46 9.14 21.75
CA SER A 179 -12.95 7.79 22.01
C SER A 179 -12.33 7.20 20.73
N LEU A 180 -11.37 6.28 20.87
CA LEU A 180 -10.83 5.48 19.75
C LEU A 180 -11.94 4.66 19.06
N TYR A 181 -13.01 4.34 19.78
CA TYR A 181 -14.19 3.62 19.29
C TYR A 181 -15.35 4.55 18.91
N ASP A 182 -15.11 5.86 18.77
CA ASP A 182 -16.14 6.78 18.28
C ASP A 182 -16.47 6.47 16.81
N VAL A 183 -17.72 6.10 16.58
CA VAL A 183 -18.21 5.65 15.28
C VAL A 183 -18.10 6.73 14.23
N THR A 184 -18.45 7.95 14.59
CA THR A 184 -18.46 9.09 13.65
C THR A 184 -17.05 9.41 13.16
N THR A 185 -16.07 9.46 14.08
CA THR A 185 -14.66 9.69 13.75
C THR A 185 -14.12 8.57 12.86
N ASN A 186 -14.40 7.31 13.19
CA ASN A 186 -13.93 6.17 12.40
C ASN A 186 -14.60 6.11 11.02
N ILE A 187 -15.90 6.43 10.88
CA ILE A 187 -16.56 6.55 9.58
C ILE A 187 -15.92 7.68 8.75
N LEU A 188 -15.63 8.84 9.33
CA LEU A 188 -14.97 9.94 8.64
C LEU A 188 -13.61 9.51 8.07
N VAL A 189 -12.79 8.85 8.88
CA VAL A 189 -11.48 8.33 8.45
C VAL A 189 -11.63 7.28 7.34
N LEU A 190 -12.60 6.37 7.47
CA LEU A 190 -12.89 5.37 6.44
C LEU A 190 -13.33 6.01 5.12
N VAL A 191 -14.21 7.02 5.17
CA VAL A 191 -14.66 7.75 3.97
C VAL A 191 -13.47 8.43 3.27
N LEU A 192 -12.56 9.05 4.02
CA LEU A 192 -11.34 9.65 3.47
C LEU A 192 -10.45 8.58 2.82
N ALA A 193 -10.32 7.39 3.44
CA ALA A 193 -9.61 6.26 2.88
C ALA A 193 -10.24 5.79 1.55
N LEU A 194 -11.56 5.70 1.49
CA LEU A 194 -12.29 5.30 0.30
C LEU A 194 -12.17 6.34 -0.83
N ILE A 195 -12.24 7.63 -0.51
CA ILE A 195 -12.01 8.72 -1.50
C ILE A 195 -10.59 8.63 -2.06
N TRP A 196 -9.59 8.43 -1.20
CA TRP A 196 -8.21 8.24 -1.63
C TRP A 196 -8.07 7.01 -2.53
N ALA A 197 -8.54 5.85 -2.08
CA ALA A 197 -8.46 4.60 -2.83
C ALA A 197 -9.16 4.70 -4.19
N ALA A 198 -10.36 5.28 -4.24
CA ALA A 198 -11.13 5.52 -5.45
C ALA A 198 -10.37 6.41 -6.45
N ASN A 199 -9.80 7.52 -5.98
CA ASN A 199 -9.00 8.43 -6.82
C ASN A 199 -7.76 7.75 -7.39
N ILE A 200 -7.02 6.96 -6.58
CA ILE A 200 -5.84 6.24 -7.05
C ILE A 200 -6.23 5.10 -8.02
N THR A 201 -7.30 4.37 -7.74
CA THR A 201 -7.85 3.35 -8.65
C THR A 201 -8.18 3.96 -10.02
N TYR A 202 -8.85 5.11 -10.04
CA TYR A 202 -9.15 5.84 -11.27
C TYR A 202 -7.87 6.26 -12.00
N LYS A 203 -6.92 6.91 -11.32
CA LYS A 203 -5.65 7.38 -11.89
C LYS A 203 -4.74 6.26 -12.40
N SER A 204 -4.90 5.05 -11.91
CA SER A 204 -4.15 3.87 -12.35
C SER A 204 -4.89 3.03 -13.39
N SER A 205 -5.89 3.60 -14.08
CA SER A 205 -6.71 2.92 -15.09
C SER A 205 -7.35 1.61 -14.59
N GLY A 206 -7.77 1.62 -13.32
CA GLY A 206 -8.38 0.45 -12.67
C GLY A 206 -7.39 -0.69 -12.44
N ASN A 207 -6.21 -0.41 -11.90
CA ASN A 207 -5.20 -1.42 -11.57
C ASN A 207 -5.78 -2.49 -10.64
N LEU A 208 -5.94 -3.72 -11.17
CA LEU A 208 -6.58 -4.83 -10.46
C LEU A 208 -5.83 -5.24 -9.19
N VAL A 209 -4.49 -5.17 -9.20
CA VAL A 209 -3.68 -5.60 -8.06
C VAL A 209 -3.77 -4.58 -6.92
N PHE A 210 -3.77 -3.29 -7.25
CA PHE A 210 -4.01 -2.24 -6.28
C PHE A 210 -5.40 -2.37 -5.66
N SER A 211 -6.44 -2.51 -6.52
CA SER A 211 -7.82 -2.67 -6.06
C SER A 211 -8.00 -3.94 -5.22
N PHE A 212 -7.35 -5.05 -5.58
CA PHE A 212 -7.34 -6.28 -4.78
C PHE A 212 -6.82 -6.03 -3.36
N ALA A 213 -5.70 -5.30 -3.20
CA ALA A 213 -5.15 -5.03 -1.88
C ALA A 213 -6.09 -4.17 -1.01
N ILE A 214 -6.79 -3.20 -1.61
CA ILE A 214 -7.82 -2.41 -0.91
C ILE A 214 -9.00 -3.31 -0.51
N LEU A 215 -9.53 -4.10 -1.45
CA LEU A 215 -10.65 -5.02 -1.20
C LEU A 215 -10.29 -6.07 -0.15
N TRP A 216 -9.06 -6.59 -0.16
CA TRP A 216 -8.56 -7.50 0.86
C TRP A 216 -8.68 -6.88 2.27
N GLY A 217 -8.17 -5.68 2.49
CA GLY A 217 -8.26 -5.02 3.78
C GLY A 217 -9.71 -4.71 4.21
N LEU A 218 -10.55 -4.22 3.29
CA LEU A 218 -11.97 -3.95 3.57
C LEU A 218 -12.74 -5.24 3.88
N SER A 219 -12.43 -6.35 3.21
CA SER A 219 -13.08 -7.65 3.49
C SER A 219 -12.76 -8.15 4.89
N TRP A 220 -11.50 -8.04 5.34
CA TRP A 220 -11.11 -8.42 6.68
C TRP A 220 -11.61 -7.44 7.75
N LEU A 221 -11.88 -6.19 7.40
CA LEU A 221 -12.58 -5.25 8.28
C LEU A 221 -14.03 -5.70 8.49
N ILE A 222 -14.75 -6.18 7.46
CA ILE A 222 -16.08 -6.77 7.62
C ILE A 222 -16.05 -8.02 8.50
N VAL A 223 -15.04 -8.89 8.31
CA VAL A 223 -14.90 -10.10 9.16
C VAL A 223 -14.68 -9.71 10.62
N ASP A 224 -13.91 -8.67 10.89
CA ASP A 224 -13.72 -8.16 12.25
C ASP A 224 -15.04 -7.68 12.86
N PHE A 225 -15.83 -6.89 12.12
CA PHE A 225 -17.15 -6.43 12.60
C PHE A 225 -18.13 -7.57 12.89
N ILE A 226 -18.09 -8.66 12.13
CA ILE A 226 -18.97 -9.83 12.37
C ILE A 226 -18.52 -10.59 13.62
N ASN A 227 -17.23 -10.69 13.85
CA ASN A 227 -16.67 -11.45 14.98
C ASN A 227 -16.59 -10.66 16.28
N SER A 228 -16.55 -9.34 16.21
CA SER A 228 -16.55 -8.48 17.39
C SER A 228 -17.97 -8.35 17.97
N ASN A 229 -18.10 -8.41 19.29
CA ASN A 229 -19.39 -8.17 19.98
C ASN A 229 -19.91 -6.73 19.82
N ASN A 230 -19.12 -5.85 19.17
CA ASN A 230 -19.42 -4.46 18.87
C ASN A 230 -19.80 -4.26 17.39
N VAL A 231 -20.87 -4.93 16.95
CA VAL A 231 -21.39 -4.77 15.59
C VAL A 231 -21.88 -3.34 15.38
N ASN A 232 -21.00 -2.49 14.83
CA ASN A 232 -21.44 -1.16 14.43
C ASN A 232 -21.99 -1.21 13.00
N THR A 233 -23.32 -1.28 12.91
CA THR A 233 -24.06 -1.43 11.65
C THR A 233 -23.72 -0.31 10.65
N SER A 234 -23.54 0.93 11.11
CA SER A 234 -23.23 2.07 10.21
C SER A 234 -21.85 1.95 9.58
N LEU A 235 -20.84 1.54 10.35
CA LEU A 235 -19.49 1.32 9.88
C LEU A 235 -19.43 0.13 8.91
N GLY A 236 -20.15 -0.95 9.24
CA GLY A 236 -20.32 -2.12 8.37
C GLY A 236 -20.92 -1.74 7.00
N TYR A 237 -22.03 -0.99 6.98
CA TYR A 237 -22.63 -0.51 5.73
C TYR A 237 -21.69 0.40 4.95
N THR A 238 -20.97 1.32 5.61
CA THR A 238 -19.99 2.19 4.95
C THR A 238 -18.88 1.36 4.29
N THR A 239 -18.41 0.31 4.95
CA THR A 239 -17.38 -0.59 4.40
C THR A 239 -17.91 -1.38 3.19
N ILE A 240 -19.14 -1.91 3.26
CA ILE A 240 -19.78 -2.62 2.14
C ILE A 240 -19.96 -1.69 0.93
N LEU A 241 -20.46 -0.47 1.15
CA LEU A 241 -20.56 0.54 0.10
C LEU A 241 -19.19 0.88 -0.51
N GLY A 242 -18.16 0.95 0.33
CA GLY A 242 -16.78 1.14 -0.11
C GLY A 242 -16.28 0.01 -1.02
N ILE A 243 -16.58 -1.25 -0.69
CA ILE A 243 -16.24 -2.41 -1.53
C ILE A 243 -16.89 -2.28 -2.91
N PHE A 244 -18.21 -1.99 -2.96
CA PHE A 244 -18.90 -1.80 -4.23
C PHE A 244 -18.36 -0.62 -5.02
N LEU A 245 -18.03 0.50 -4.37
CA LEU A 245 -17.42 1.67 -4.99
C LEU A 245 -16.09 1.33 -5.66
N ILE A 246 -15.19 0.63 -4.97
CA ILE A 246 -13.89 0.24 -5.53
C ILE A 246 -14.05 -0.72 -6.71
N ILE A 247 -14.94 -1.71 -6.61
CA ILE A 247 -15.26 -2.63 -7.72
C ILE A 247 -15.77 -1.85 -8.92
N PHE A 248 -16.74 -0.95 -8.70
CA PHE A 248 -17.33 -0.14 -9.77
C PHE A 248 -16.29 0.75 -10.47
N ILE A 249 -15.48 1.50 -9.70
CA ILE A 249 -14.45 2.38 -10.28
C ILE A 249 -13.40 1.57 -11.02
N THR A 250 -13.00 0.42 -10.49
CA THR A 250 -12.05 -0.48 -11.16
C THR A 250 -12.59 -0.91 -12.53
N TYR A 251 -13.84 -1.36 -12.58
CA TYR A 251 -14.48 -1.79 -13.83
C TYR A 251 -14.65 -0.62 -14.81
N ALA A 252 -15.18 0.50 -14.36
CA ALA A 252 -15.44 1.69 -15.20
C ALA A 252 -14.15 2.26 -15.81
N SER A 253 -13.08 2.36 -15.00
CA SER A 253 -11.78 2.87 -15.47
C SER A 253 -11.16 1.95 -16.52
N ARG A 254 -11.22 0.63 -16.33
CA ARG A 254 -10.70 -0.35 -17.30
C ARG A 254 -11.49 -0.34 -18.61
N SER A 255 -12.82 -0.23 -18.54
CA SER A 255 -13.67 -0.16 -19.72
C SER A 255 -13.39 1.09 -20.56
N SER A 256 -13.14 2.22 -19.90
CA SER A 256 -12.79 3.47 -20.57
C SER A 256 -11.45 3.39 -21.28
N THR A 257 -10.43 2.83 -20.64
CA THR A 257 -9.08 2.65 -21.23
C THR A 257 -9.14 1.77 -22.48
N LYS A 258 -9.84 0.62 -22.42
CA LYS A 258 -10.00 -0.28 -23.58
C LYS A 258 -10.67 0.41 -24.77
N LYS A 259 -11.72 1.21 -24.54
CA LYS A 259 -12.40 1.95 -25.61
C LYS A 259 -11.51 2.99 -26.30
N ILE A 260 -10.60 3.61 -25.55
CA ILE A 260 -9.63 4.56 -26.10
C ILE A 260 -8.62 3.83 -26.98
N GLU A 261 -8.03 2.75 -26.50
CA GLU A 261 -7.08 1.91 -27.26
C GLU A 261 -7.68 1.37 -28.56
N GLU A 262 -8.94 0.89 -28.53
CA GLU A 262 -9.66 0.43 -29.73
C GLU A 262 -9.90 1.53 -30.75
N LYS A 263 -10.20 2.78 -30.30
CA LYS A 263 -10.37 3.92 -31.19
C LYS A 263 -9.07 4.33 -31.84
N GLU A 264 -7.98 4.41 -31.07
CA GLU A 264 -6.65 4.74 -31.59
C GLU A 264 -6.17 3.70 -32.64
N THR A 265 -6.41 2.41 -32.37
CA THR A 265 -6.07 1.35 -33.31
C THR A 265 -6.86 1.42 -34.62
N LYS A 266 -8.12 1.91 -34.58
CA LYS A 266 -8.95 2.11 -35.78
C LYS A 266 -8.55 3.35 -36.62
N ILE A 267 -7.92 4.35 -36.00
CA ILE A 267 -7.48 5.56 -36.73
C ILE A 267 -6.16 5.30 -37.45
N ILE A 268 -5.33 4.37 -36.97
CA ILE A 268 -4.02 4.04 -37.54
C ILE A 268 -4.12 3.05 -38.71
N LYS A 269 -5.24 2.32 -38.82
CA LYS A 269 -5.56 1.43 -39.97
C LYS A 269 -6.31 2.17 -41.05
#